data_5fa4397104613818d72190fe70af49d7
#
_entry.id   5fa4397104613818d72190fe70af49d7
#
_cell.length_a   1.000
_cell.length_b   1.000
_cell.length_c   1.000
_cell.angle_alpha   90.00
_cell.angle_beta   90.00
_cell.angle_gamma   90.00
#
_symmetry.space_group_name_H-M   'P 1'
#
loop_
_entity.id
_entity.type
_entity.pdbx_description
1 polymer ?
#
loop_
_entity_poly.entity_id
_entity_poly.type
_entity_poly.pdbx_seq_one_letter_code
_entity_poly.pdbx_strand_id
1 'polypeptide(L)'
;MTQIGMMLAIMALGVPMSAQWPAKTPGIPRTADGKPRLSAPAPRRPDGKPDFSGLWEHLNARTSAYYLKDIAFPWQPSAKALFEERKANNQKDNPEGQCLPRGLPKADAFDIHKIVQTPELIVVLYEYGTTFRQIFIDGRALPTDANPSWMGYSVGHWEGDTLVVESNGFNGKAWLSFEGVPISDALHLTERMRRRDFGHMDIELTIDDPKAYTKPWTTELHPELVPDTELIEFVCNENERDARHLVGK
;
A
#
# COMPACT_ATOMS: atom_id res chain seq x y z
N MET A 1 -25.89 68.46 22.86
CA MET A 1 -26.49 67.11 22.63
C MET A 1 -25.39 66.27 21.98
N THR A 2 -24.69 65.50 22.81
CA THR A 2 -23.51 64.69 22.44
C THR A 2 -23.95 63.25 22.31
N GLN A 3 -23.92 62.67 21.12
CA GLN A 3 -24.18 61.28 20.88
C GLN A 3 -22.93 60.48 21.21
N ILE A 4 -22.98 59.61 22.20
CA ILE A 4 -21.96 58.63 22.56
C ILE A 4 -22.26 57.37 21.73
N GLY A 5 -21.44 57.15 20.72
CA GLY A 5 -21.46 55.91 19.92
C GLY A 5 -20.82 54.74 20.71
N MET A 6 -21.64 53.74 21.04
CA MET A 6 -21.22 52.52 21.70
C MET A 6 -20.63 51.58 20.66
N MET A 7 -19.30 51.48 20.60
CA MET A 7 -18.60 50.45 19.80
C MET A 7 -18.74 49.10 20.51
N LEU A 8 -19.54 48.18 19.95
CA LEU A 8 -19.56 46.77 20.34
C LEU A 8 -18.28 46.11 19.77
N ALA A 9 -17.35 45.80 20.64
CA ALA A 9 -16.23 44.93 20.30
C ALA A 9 -16.72 43.46 20.27
N ILE A 10 -16.91 42.92 19.07
CA ILE A 10 -17.13 41.48 18.86
C ILE A 10 -15.80 40.79 19.10
N MET A 11 -15.60 40.23 20.31
CA MET A 11 -14.55 39.24 20.55
C MET A 11 -14.90 37.98 19.77
N ALA A 12 -14.31 37.76 18.62
CA ALA A 12 -14.29 36.48 17.93
C ALA A 12 -13.54 35.48 18.83
N LEU A 13 -14.28 34.71 19.63
CA LEU A 13 -13.77 33.50 20.27
C LEU A 13 -13.35 32.55 19.17
N GLY A 14 -12.05 32.57 18.82
CA GLY A 14 -11.45 31.56 17.95
C GLY A 14 -11.59 30.20 18.63
N VAL A 15 -12.63 29.45 18.29
CA VAL A 15 -12.72 28.03 18.63
C VAL A 15 -11.51 27.40 17.93
N PRO A 16 -10.57 26.74 18.66
CA PRO A 16 -9.53 26.01 17.99
C PRO A 16 -10.24 24.97 17.12
N MET A 17 -10.10 25.08 15.78
CA MET A 17 -10.53 24.03 14.88
C MET A 17 -9.65 22.83 15.21
N SER A 18 -10.23 21.88 15.97
CA SER A 18 -9.60 20.58 16.17
C SER A 18 -9.36 19.98 14.81
N ALA A 19 -8.14 19.52 14.56
CA ALA A 19 -7.84 18.76 13.36
C ALA A 19 -8.87 17.60 13.26
N GLN A 20 -9.26 17.26 12.06
CA GLN A 20 -10.25 16.22 11.75
C GLN A 20 -9.89 14.85 12.38
N TRP A 21 -8.61 14.66 12.73
CA TRP A 21 -8.04 13.43 13.25
C TRP A 21 -7.87 13.46 14.77
N PRO A 22 -7.96 12.31 15.45
CA PRO A 22 -7.65 12.25 16.86
C PRO A 22 -6.18 12.69 17.07
N ALA A 23 -5.97 13.55 18.07
CA ALA A 23 -4.63 14.02 18.40
C ALA A 23 -3.67 12.90 18.82
N LYS A 24 -4.22 11.72 19.15
CA LYS A 24 -3.47 10.50 19.50
C LYS A 24 -4.29 9.28 19.11
N THR A 25 -3.69 8.38 18.33
CA THR A 25 -4.30 7.08 18.04
C THR A 25 -4.33 6.21 19.30
N PRO A 26 -5.49 5.65 19.68
CA PRO A 26 -5.61 4.75 20.82
C PRO A 26 -4.74 3.48 20.64
N GLY A 27 -4.25 2.93 21.77
CA GLY A 27 -3.50 1.66 21.76
C GLY A 27 -2.04 1.75 21.36
N ILE A 28 -1.56 2.90 20.89
CA ILE A 28 -0.14 3.08 20.56
C ILE A 28 0.67 3.28 21.85
N PRO A 29 1.69 2.45 22.12
CA PRO A 29 2.62 2.66 23.24
C PRO A 29 3.34 4.00 23.12
N ARG A 30 3.48 4.72 24.25
CA ARG A 30 4.11 6.03 24.25
C ARG A 30 5.20 6.14 25.31
N THR A 31 6.14 7.02 25.05
CA THR A 31 7.17 7.46 26.00
C THR A 31 6.55 8.42 27.03
N ALA A 32 7.29 8.74 28.10
CA ALA A 32 6.82 9.64 29.14
C ALA A 32 6.49 11.06 28.64
N ASP A 33 7.15 11.51 27.55
CA ASP A 33 6.89 12.78 26.86
C ASP A 33 5.76 12.68 25.81
N GLY A 34 5.08 11.52 25.74
CA GLY A 34 3.89 11.31 24.92
C GLY A 34 4.15 10.93 23.45
N LYS A 35 5.42 10.76 23.03
CA LYS A 35 5.77 10.33 21.66
C LYS A 35 5.48 8.85 21.45
N PRO A 36 5.05 8.44 20.23
CA PRO A 36 4.90 7.03 19.89
C PRO A 36 6.19 6.25 20.11
N ARG A 37 6.09 5.07 20.72
CA ARG A 37 7.21 4.14 20.93
C ARG A 37 7.08 2.97 19.96
N LEU A 38 7.50 3.18 18.72
CA LEU A 38 7.37 2.22 17.63
C LEU A 38 8.23 0.97 17.81
N SER A 39 9.33 1.07 18.58
CA SER A 39 10.18 -0.08 18.96
C SER A 39 9.64 -0.92 20.14
N ALA A 40 8.41 -0.67 20.63
CA ALA A 40 7.77 -1.52 21.62
C ALA A 40 7.53 -2.93 21.03
N PRO A 41 7.36 -3.97 21.88
CA PRO A 41 7.06 -5.31 21.39
C PRO A 41 5.86 -5.35 20.46
N ALA A 42 5.92 -6.19 19.41
CA ALA A 42 4.82 -6.40 18.48
C ALA A 42 3.55 -6.83 19.23
N PRO A 43 2.39 -6.23 18.92
CA PRO A 43 1.14 -6.62 19.53
C PRO A 43 0.73 -8.02 19.06
N ARG A 44 0.00 -8.74 19.94
CA ARG A 44 -0.52 -10.07 19.63
C ARG A 44 -2.03 -10.11 19.79
N ARG A 45 -2.64 -10.89 18.99
CA ARG A 45 -4.07 -11.23 19.05
C ARG A 45 -4.32 -12.26 20.19
N PRO A 46 -5.59 -12.44 20.59
CA PRO A 46 -5.94 -13.44 21.62
C PRO A 46 -5.53 -14.89 21.28
N ASP A 47 -5.42 -15.21 19.97
CA ASP A 47 -4.95 -16.50 19.47
C ASP A 47 -3.42 -16.66 19.52
N GLY A 48 -2.71 -15.65 20.02
CA GLY A 48 -1.24 -15.61 20.13
C GLY A 48 -0.51 -15.22 18.85
N LYS A 49 -1.20 -15.10 17.72
CA LYS A 49 -0.58 -14.66 16.46
C LYS A 49 -0.27 -13.15 16.48
N PRO A 50 0.74 -12.70 15.76
CA PRO A 50 0.98 -11.26 15.60
C PRO A 50 -0.25 -10.53 15.07
N ASP A 51 -0.51 -9.34 15.58
CA ASP A 51 -1.53 -8.44 15.07
C ASP A 51 -0.88 -7.48 14.06
N PHE A 52 -1.31 -7.54 12.79
CA PHE A 52 -0.84 -6.65 11.73
C PHE A 52 -1.70 -5.40 11.59
N SER A 53 -2.80 -5.28 12.35
CA SER A 53 -3.70 -4.12 12.26
C SER A 53 -2.96 -2.81 12.48
N GLY A 54 -3.33 -1.80 11.71
CA GLY A 54 -2.75 -0.47 11.78
C GLY A 54 -2.73 0.23 10.43
N LEU A 55 -2.29 1.48 10.44
CA LEU A 55 -2.02 2.27 9.26
C LEU A 55 -0.52 2.20 8.96
N TRP A 56 -0.16 1.83 7.75
CA TRP A 56 1.20 1.55 7.34
C TRP A 56 1.59 2.36 6.12
N GLU A 57 2.84 2.77 6.04
CA GLU A 57 3.43 3.40 4.86
C GLU A 57 4.89 3.01 4.70
N HIS A 58 5.44 3.29 3.53
CA HIS A 58 6.87 3.21 3.27
C HIS A 58 7.47 4.60 3.25
N LEU A 59 8.10 5.03 4.35
CA LEU A 59 8.68 6.37 4.49
C LEU A 59 9.71 6.71 3.41
N ASN A 60 10.36 5.72 2.82
CA ASN A 60 11.36 5.88 1.77
C ASN A 60 10.81 5.66 0.34
N ALA A 61 9.53 5.42 0.19
CA ALA A 61 8.88 5.11 -1.10
C ALA A 61 8.78 6.31 -2.07
N ARG A 62 9.31 7.48 -1.70
CA ARG A 62 9.30 8.67 -2.56
C ARG A 62 10.18 8.56 -3.80
N THR A 63 10.98 7.49 -3.92
CA THR A 63 11.75 7.17 -5.13
C THR A 63 11.14 5.94 -5.78
N SER A 64 10.80 6.05 -7.05
CA SER A 64 10.04 5.10 -7.85
C SER A 64 10.55 3.65 -7.90
N ALA A 65 11.72 3.38 -7.37
CA ALA A 65 12.38 2.09 -7.50
C ALA A 65 13.02 1.58 -6.19
N TYR A 66 12.63 2.09 -5.02
CA TYR A 66 13.38 1.74 -3.80
C TYR A 66 13.39 0.22 -3.52
N TYR A 67 12.26 -0.49 -3.71
CA TYR A 67 12.17 -1.93 -3.50
C TYR A 67 12.67 -2.76 -4.70
N LEU A 68 12.90 -2.11 -5.84
CA LEU A 68 13.48 -2.72 -7.04
C LEU A 68 14.93 -2.30 -7.27
N LYS A 69 15.48 -1.50 -6.33
CA LYS A 69 16.85 -1.03 -6.41
C LYS A 69 17.82 -2.21 -6.38
N ASP A 70 18.79 -2.17 -7.25
CA ASP A 70 19.85 -3.16 -7.36
C ASP A 70 19.38 -4.58 -7.79
N ILE A 71 18.11 -4.73 -8.24
CA ILE A 71 17.61 -5.98 -8.77
C ILE A 71 18.16 -6.22 -10.19
N ALA A 72 18.93 -7.28 -10.33
CA ALA A 72 19.32 -7.81 -11.65
C ALA A 72 18.17 -8.68 -12.19
N PHE A 73 17.20 -8.05 -12.84
CA PHE A 73 16.01 -8.74 -13.32
C PHE A 73 16.38 -9.87 -14.31
N PRO A 74 15.91 -11.09 -14.08
CA PRO A 74 16.10 -12.22 -15.00
C PRO A 74 15.07 -12.15 -16.14
N TRP A 75 15.17 -11.13 -16.99
CA TRP A 75 14.20 -10.81 -18.02
C TRP A 75 13.93 -11.94 -19.01
N GLN A 76 12.65 -12.15 -19.35
CA GLN A 76 12.29 -12.67 -20.65
C GLN A 76 12.57 -11.60 -21.71
N PRO A 77 13.02 -11.96 -22.94
CA PRO A 77 13.33 -10.98 -23.99
C PRO A 77 12.15 -10.05 -24.32
N SER A 78 10.94 -10.59 -24.38
CA SER A 78 9.72 -9.83 -24.64
C SER A 78 9.39 -8.80 -23.54
N ALA A 79 9.56 -9.20 -22.29
CA ALA A 79 9.32 -8.32 -21.14
C ALA A 79 10.35 -7.18 -21.07
N LYS A 80 11.62 -7.49 -21.38
CA LYS A 80 12.64 -6.46 -21.49
C LYS A 80 12.33 -5.47 -22.61
N ALA A 81 11.94 -5.95 -23.79
CA ALA A 81 11.57 -5.09 -24.90
C ALA A 81 10.39 -4.17 -24.55
N LEU A 82 9.36 -4.70 -23.88
CA LEU A 82 8.23 -3.92 -23.40
C LEU A 82 8.66 -2.84 -22.37
N PHE A 83 9.55 -3.17 -21.46
CA PHE A 83 10.09 -2.20 -20.50
C PHE A 83 10.82 -1.05 -21.20
N GLU A 84 11.70 -1.35 -22.16
CA GLU A 84 12.41 -0.33 -22.93
C GLU A 84 11.47 0.52 -23.79
N GLU A 85 10.43 -0.06 -24.38
CA GLU A 85 9.39 0.65 -25.10
C GLU A 85 8.64 1.63 -24.19
N ARG A 86 8.21 1.20 -23.00
CA ARG A 86 7.56 2.06 -22.02
C ARG A 86 8.44 3.25 -21.62
N LYS A 87 9.72 3.02 -21.41
CA LYS A 87 10.70 4.09 -21.14
C LYS A 87 10.83 5.07 -22.31
N ALA A 88 10.97 4.56 -23.52
CA ALA A 88 11.10 5.38 -24.73
C ALA A 88 9.86 6.25 -24.99
N ASN A 89 8.67 5.78 -24.57
CA ASN A 89 7.41 6.48 -24.70
C ASN A 89 7.05 7.35 -23.47
N ASN A 90 8.01 7.62 -22.58
CA ASN A 90 7.80 8.39 -21.34
C ASN A 90 6.65 7.85 -20.48
N GLN A 91 6.48 6.53 -20.43
CA GLN A 91 5.46 5.83 -19.65
C GLN A 91 4.02 6.30 -19.93
N LYS A 92 3.72 6.79 -21.13
CA LYS A 92 2.41 7.36 -21.52
C LYS A 92 1.22 6.43 -21.28
N ASP A 93 1.46 5.11 -21.31
CA ASP A 93 0.45 4.08 -21.13
C ASP A 93 0.39 3.59 -19.65
N ASN A 94 1.00 4.32 -18.72
CA ASN A 94 0.92 3.99 -17.29
C ASN A 94 -0.54 4.00 -16.84
N PRO A 95 -1.05 2.86 -16.30
CA PRO A 95 -2.45 2.77 -15.86
C PRO A 95 -2.85 3.84 -14.84
N GLU A 96 -1.92 4.24 -13.98
CA GLU A 96 -2.16 5.28 -12.97
C GLU A 96 -2.44 6.65 -13.59
N GLY A 97 -1.87 6.96 -14.75
CA GLY A 97 -2.20 8.17 -15.51
C GLY A 97 -3.64 8.21 -16.03
N GLN A 98 -4.34 7.06 -15.97
CA GLN A 98 -5.77 6.93 -16.29
C GLN A 98 -6.62 6.63 -15.05
N CYS A 99 -6.08 6.88 -13.85
CA CYS A 99 -6.73 6.60 -12.57
C CYS A 99 -7.13 5.12 -12.39
N LEU A 100 -6.41 4.19 -13.01
CA LEU A 100 -6.59 2.76 -12.79
C LEU A 100 -5.79 2.30 -11.56
N PRO A 101 -6.17 1.17 -10.93
CA PRO A 101 -5.47 0.65 -9.76
C PRO A 101 -4.00 0.36 -10.02
N ARG A 102 -3.15 0.55 -9.01
CA ARG A 102 -1.73 0.19 -9.07
C ARG A 102 -1.50 -1.30 -9.21
N GLY A 103 -2.39 -2.10 -8.59
CA GLY A 103 -2.21 -3.54 -8.47
C GLY A 103 -1.08 -3.94 -7.53
N LEU A 104 -0.94 -5.26 -7.28
CA LEU A 104 0.11 -5.80 -6.44
C LEU A 104 1.36 -6.15 -7.27
N PRO A 105 2.54 -6.13 -6.63
CA PRO A 105 2.85 -5.69 -5.27
C PRO A 105 3.07 -4.16 -5.16
N LYS A 106 2.89 -3.40 -6.22
CA LYS A 106 3.17 -1.96 -6.25
C LYS A 106 2.32 -1.18 -5.24
N ALA A 107 1.06 -1.57 -5.03
CA ALA A 107 0.20 -0.94 -4.03
C ALA A 107 0.79 -1.10 -2.62
N ASP A 108 1.26 -2.29 -2.24
CA ASP A 108 1.91 -2.53 -0.96
C ASP A 108 3.21 -1.73 -0.80
N ALA A 109 3.91 -1.46 -1.90
CA ALA A 109 5.18 -0.76 -1.89
C ALA A 109 5.07 0.77 -1.80
N PHE A 110 3.97 1.37 -2.26
CA PHE A 110 3.88 2.82 -2.43
C PHE A 110 2.68 3.48 -1.74
N ASP A 111 1.65 2.71 -1.39
CA ASP A 111 0.44 3.31 -0.84
C ASP A 111 0.45 3.31 0.68
N ILE A 112 -0.07 4.41 1.25
CA ILE A 112 -0.56 4.36 2.61
C ILE A 112 -1.72 3.37 2.63
N HIS A 113 -1.66 2.40 3.54
CA HIS A 113 -2.68 1.37 3.61
C HIS A 113 -3.02 1.01 5.05
N LYS A 114 -4.30 0.68 5.28
CA LYS A 114 -4.80 0.24 6.58
C LYS A 114 -5.06 -1.25 6.57
N ILE A 115 -4.39 -1.96 7.45
CA ILE A 115 -4.63 -3.39 7.68
C ILE A 115 -5.68 -3.55 8.77
N VAL A 116 -6.72 -4.33 8.47
CA VAL A 116 -7.75 -4.77 9.42
C VAL A 116 -7.72 -6.29 9.47
N GLN A 117 -7.36 -6.85 10.61
CA GLN A 117 -7.17 -8.29 10.79
C GLN A 117 -8.27 -8.90 11.66
N THR A 118 -8.90 -9.96 11.14
CA THR A 118 -9.81 -10.84 11.85
C THR A 118 -9.20 -12.24 12.00
N PRO A 119 -9.84 -13.22 12.68
CA PRO A 119 -9.31 -14.59 12.76
C PRO A 119 -9.21 -15.31 11.42
N GLU A 120 -10.05 -14.98 10.43
CA GLU A 120 -10.19 -15.72 9.16
C GLU A 120 -9.86 -14.87 7.94
N LEU A 121 -9.77 -13.54 8.11
CA LEU A 121 -9.61 -12.61 7.00
C LEU A 121 -8.75 -11.42 7.41
N ILE A 122 -7.83 -11.04 6.54
CA ILE A 122 -7.15 -9.75 6.58
C ILE A 122 -7.66 -8.91 5.40
N VAL A 123 -8.09 -7.68 5.69
CA VAL A 123 -8.45 -6.69 4.68
C VAL A 123 -7.41 -5.59 4.69
N VAL A 124 -6.84 -5.30 3.53
CA VAL A 124 -5.94 -4.17 3.31
C VAL A 124 -6.70 -3.12 2.50
N LEU A 125 -6.84 -1.94 3.06
CA LEU A 125 -7.48 -0.78 2.43
C LEU A 125 -6.39 0.18 1.98
N TYR A 126 -6.34 0.50 0.69
CA TYR A 126 -5.33 1.41 0.13
C TYR A 126 -5.94 2.78 -0.10
N GLU A 127 -5.19 3.82 0.23
CA GLU A 127 -5.61 5.20 0.01
C GLU A 127 -5.74 5.50 -1.49
N TYR A 128 -4.71 5.17 -2.27
CA TYR A 128 -4.73 5.43 -3.70
C TYR A 128 -5.80 4.59 -4.42
N GLY A 129 -6.67 5.30 -5.16
CA GLY A 129 -7.71 4.67 -5.97
C GLY A 129 -8.81 3.99 -5.16
N THR A 130 -8.85 4.15 -3.84
CA THR A 130 -9.85 3.57 -2.92
C THR A 130 -10.00 2.05 -3.15
N THR A 131 -8.88 1.38 -3.38
CA THR A 131 -8.84 -0.06 -3.62
C THR A 131 -8.72 -0.84 -2.32
N PHE A 132 -9.04 -2.12 -2.37
CA PHE A 132 -8.88 -3.03 -1.23
C PHE A 132 -8.38 -4.40 -1.69
N ARG A 133 -7.79 -5.13 -0.76
CA ARG A 133 -7.35 -6.52 -0.90
C ARG A 133 -7.93 -7.36 0.22
N GLN A 134 -8.30 -8.59 -0.08
CA GLN A 134 -8.70 -9.59 0.89
C GLN A 134 -7.66 -10.72 0.90
N ILE A 135 -7.17 -11.07 2.09
CA ILE A 135 -6.27 -12.21 2.29
C ILE A 135 -7.01 -13.19 3.19
N PHE A 136 -7.44 -14.31 2.65
CA PHE A 136 -8.17 -15.35 3.37
C PHE A 136 -7.19 -16.21 4.16
N ILE A 137 -7.38 -16.27 5.48
CA ILE A 137 -6.54 -17.05 6.40
C ILE A 137 -7.35 -18.13 7.13
N ASP A 138 -8.44 -18.56 6.52
CA ASP A 138 -9.38 -19.56 7.01
C ASP A 138 -9.03 -21.01 6.61
N GLY A 139 -7.87 -21.22 6.02
CA GLY A 139 -7.37 -22.53 5.60
C GLY A 139 -7.82 -22.98 4.21
N ARG A 140 -8.49 -22.11 3.45
CA ARG A 140 -8.82 -22.43 2.05
C ARG A 140 -7.58 -22.51 1.17
N ALA A 141 -7.66 -23.30 0.10
CA ALA A 141 -6.60 -23.36 -0.90
C ALA A 141 -6.64 -22.15 -1.87
N LEU A 142 -5.50 -21.78 -2.41
CA LEU A 142 -5.42 -20.81 -3.51
C LEU A 142 -6.07 -21.43 -4.76
N PRO A 143 -7.11 -20.82 -5.37
CA PRO A 143 -7.74 -21.35 -6.57
C PRO A 143 -6.81 -21.26 -7.78
N THR A 144 -6.86 -22.24 -8.66
CA THR A 144 -6.06 -22.25 -9.91
C THR A 144 -6.70 -21.44 -11.03
N ASP A 145 -7.96 -21.06 -10.90
CA ASP A 145 -8.82 -20.40 -11.89
C ASP A 145 -9.47 -19.12 -11.34
N ALA A 146 -8.76 -18.40 -10.47
CA ALA A 146 -9.25 -17.15 -9.92
C ALA A 146 -9.59 -16.14 -11.03
N ASN A 147 -10.70 -15.40 -10.86
CA ASN A 147 -11.10 -14.36 -11.78
C ASN A 147 -10.03 -13.26 -11.85
N PRO A 148 -9.53 -12.87 -13.04
CA PRO A 148 -8.49 -11.88 -13.17
C PRO A 148 -8.87 -10.51 -12.60
N SER A 149 -8.03 -9.97 -11.73
CA SER A 149 -8.23 -8.65 -11.11
C SER A 149 -6.91 -7.90 -10.94
N TRP A 150 -6.97 -6.62 -10.58
CA TRP A 150 -5.78 -5.82 -10.28
C TRP A 150 -5.04 -6.30 -9.03
N MET A 151 -5.79 -6.72 -8.01
CA MET A 151 -5.27 -7.11 -6.71
C MET A 151 -5.08 -8.63 -6.58
N GLY A 152 -5.47 -9.40 -7.60
CA GLY A 152 -5.43 -10.86 -7.56
C GLY A 152 -6.38 -11.46 -6.53
N TYR A 153 -6.19 -12.75 -6.26
CA TYR A 153 -6.83 -13.49 -5.19
C TYR A 153 -5.74 -13.99 -4.23
N SER A 154 -5.92 -13.77 -2.93
CA SER A 154 -4.88 -14.05 -1.93
C SER A 154 -5.38 -14.99 -0.84
N VAL A 155 -4.55 -15.97 -0.50
CA VAL A 155 -4.73 -16.84 0.67
C VAL A 155 -3.48 -16.76 1.54
N GLY A 156 -3.64 -16.93 2.85
CA GLY A 156 -2.53 -16.87 3.78
C GLY A 156 -2.59 -17.99 4.80
N HIS A 157 -1.41 -18.37 5.31
CA HIS A 157 -1.26 -19.28 6.41
C HIS A 157 -0.10 -18.85 7.32
N TRP A 158 -0.15 -19.29 8.58
CA TRP A 158 0.84 -18.92 9.57
C TRP A 158 1.97 -19.94 9.68
N GLU A 159 3.21 -19.48 9.54
CA GLU A 159 4.43 -20.20 9.88
C GLU A 159 5.06 -19.53 11.11
N GLY A 160 4.73 -20.02 12.31
CA GLY A 160 5.12 -19.37 13.55
C GLY A 160 4.56 -17.94 13.64
N ASP A 161 5.43 -16.93 13.67
CA ASP A 161 5.10 -15.50 13.69
C ASP A 161 5.12 -14.83 12.28
N THR A 162 5.34 -15.61 11.23
CA THR A 162 5.34 -15.15 9.85
C THR A 162 4.01 -15.54 9.19
N LEU A 163 3.33 -14.58 8.58
CA LEU A 163 2.21 -14.84 7.68
C LEU A 163 2.78 -15.03 6.27
N VAL A 164 2.55 -16.20 5.69
CA VAL A 164 2.87 -16.48 4.28
C VAL A 164 1.61 -16.29 3.48
N VAL A 165 1.65 -15.42 2.49
CA VAL A 165 0.54 -15.10 1.60
C VAL A 165 0.91 -15.49 0.17
N GLU A 166 0.05 -16.25 -0.47
CA GLU A 166 0.16 -16.62 -1.88
C GLU A 166 -0.96 -15.97 -2.66
N SER A 167 -0.64 -15.41 -3.82
CA SER A 167 -1.59 -14.69 -4.66
C SER A 167 -1.42 -15.01 -6.14
N ASN A 168 -2.55 -15.18 -6.84
CA ASN A 168 -2.64 -15.38 -8.27
C ASN A 168 -3.87 -14.66 -8.85
N GLY A 169 -4.25 -14.95 -10.10
CA GLY A 169 -5.42 -14.34 -10.72
C GLY A 169 -5.25 -12.84 -10.97
N PHE A 170 -4.06 -12.41 -11.34
CA PHE A 170 -3.80 -11.04 -11.75
C PHE A 170 -4.24 -10.81 -13.20
N ASN A 171 -4.64 -9.59 -13.53
CA ASN A 171 -5.09 -9.23 -14.89
C ASN A 171 -3.94 -8.84 -15.84
N GLY A 172 -2.69 -8.83 -15.37
CA GLY A 172 -1.49 -8.51 -16.16
C GLY A 172 -1.37 -7.04 -16.60
N LYS A 173 -2.21 -6.14 -16.09
CA LYS A 173 -2.23 -4.73 -16.49
C LYS A 173 -1.45 -3.82 -15.55
N ALA A 174 -1.13 -4.27 -14.36
CA ALA A 174 -0.34 -3.51 -13.40
C ALA A 174 1.15 -3.45 -13.81
N TRP A 175 1.85 -2.48 -13.26
CA TRP A 175 3.29 -2.32 -13.39
C TRP A 175 3.94 -2.45 -12.01
N LEU A 176 5.15 -3.00 -11.93
CA LEU A 176 5.89 -3.05 -10.65
C LEU A 176 6.48 -1.70 -10.26
N SER A 177 6.77 -0.83 -11.22
CA SER A 177 7.34 0.49 -10.94
C SER A 177 6.73 1.56 -11.83
N PHE A 178 6.99 2.82 -11.50
CA PHE A 178 6.60 3.95 -12.34
C PHE A 178 7.33 3.94 -13.68
N GLU A 179 8.53 3.34 -13.76
CA GLU A 179 9.30 3.22 -15.00
C GLU A 179 8.76 2.15 -15.95
N GLY A 180 7.78 1.35 -15.53
CA GLY A 180 7.10 0.42 -16.40
C GLY A 180 7.61 -1.03 -16.35
N VAL A 181 8.25 -1.45 -15.26
CA VAL A 181 8.65 -2.85 -15.06
C VAL A 181 7.41 -3.75 -15.14
N PRO A 182 7.36 -4.68 -16.11
CA PRO A 182 6.14 -5.44 -16.38
C PRO A 182 5.91 -6.60 -15.43
N ILE A 183 4.64 -6.92 -15.25
CA ILE A 183 4.13 -8.21 -14.81
C ILE A 183 3.06 -8.69 -15.79
N SER A 184 2.74 -9.98 -15.72
CA SER A 184 1.70 -10.58 -16.56
C SER A 184 0.56 -11.19 -15.73
N ASP A 185 -0.41 -11.75 -16.42
CA ASP A 185 -1.50 -12.55 -15.84
C ASP A 185 -1.02 -13.92 -15.31
N ALA A 186 0.23 -14.31 -15.59
CA ALA A 186 0.85 -15.52 -15.06
C ALA A 186 1.59 -15.30 -13.73
N LEU A 187 1.54 -14.08 -13.17
CA LEU A 187 2.18 -13.78 -11.90
C LEU A 187 1.63 -14.66 -10.79
N HIS A 188 2.52 -15.32 -10.07
CA HIS A 188 2.34 -15.88 -8.75
C HIS A 188 3.19 -15.07 -7.77
N LEU A 189 2.55 -14.43 -6.81
CA LEU A 189 3.20 -13.60 -5.80
C LEU A 189 3.18 -14.33 -4.48
N THR A 190 4.36 -14.49 -3.84
CA THR A 190 4.46 -14.98 -2.47
C THR A 190 5.02 -13.87 -1.59
N GLU A 191 4.37 -13.64 -0.46
CA GLU A 191 4.77 -12.64 0.53
C GLU A 191 4.99 -13.31 1.87
N ARG A 192 6.10 -13.03 2.52
CA ARG A 192 6.41 -13.49 3.86
C ARG A 192 6.45 -12.28 4.79
N MET A 193 5.34 -12.07 5.50
CA MET A 193 5.11 -10.87 6.31
C MET A 193 5.43 -11.16 7.78
N ARG A 194 6.26 -10.33 8.37
CA ARG A 194 6.64 -10.43 9.80
C ARG A 194 6.57 -9.06 10.45
N ARG A 195 5.76 -8.92 11.51
CA ARG A 195 5.78 -7.73 12.36
C ARG A 195 6.93 -7.87 13.36
N ARG A 196 8.01 -7.11 13.14
CA ARG A 196 9.25 -7.18 13.94
C ARG A 196 9.07 -6.60 15.34
N ASP A 197 8.40 -5.48 15.41
CA ASP A 197 8.04 -4.75 16.62
C ASP A 197 6.73 -3.99 16.44
N PHE A 198 6.40 -3.06 17.33
CA PHE A 198 5.11 -2.36 17.27
C PHE A 198 4.94 -1.57 15.97
N GLY A 199 5.98 -0.89 15.52
CA GLY A 199 5.93 0.06 14.40
C GLY A 199 6.59 -0.42 13.11
N HIS A 200 7.19 -1.62 13.06
CA HIS A 200 7.95 -2.04 11.88
C HIS A 200 7.55 -3.43 11.42
N MET A 201 7.41 -3.58 10.11
CA MET A 201 7.14 -4.85 9.45
C MET A 201 8.22 -5.12 8.40
N ASP A 202 8.57 -6.39 8.21
CA ASP A 202 9.39 -6.85 7.11
C ASP A 202 8.54 -7.75 6.23
N ILE A 203 8.59 -7.53 4.91
CA ILE A 203 7.85 -8.32 3.91
C ILE A 203 8.85 -8.74 2.84
N GLU A 204 9.15 -10.03 2.77
CA GLU A 204 9.88 -10.60 1.64
C GLU A 204 8.87 -10.93 0.54
N LEU A 205 9.12 -10.41 -0.66
CA LEU A 205 8.32 -10.64 -1.86
C LEU A 205 9.06 -11.62 -2.79
N THR A 206 8.39 -12.67 -3.24
CA THR A 206 8.85 -13.52 -4.34
C THR A 206 7.94 -13.31 -5.53
N ILE A 207 8.51 -12.86 -6.63
CA ILE A 207 7.86 -12.65 -7.91
C ILE A 207 8.19 -13.85 -8.81
N ASP A 208 7.20 -14.68 -9.10
CA ASP A 208 7.28 -15.78 -10.06
C ASP A 208 6.31 -15.52 -11.22
N ASP A 209 6.86 -15.01 -12.31
CA ASP A 209 6.09 -14.68 -13.52
C ASP A 209 6.84 -15.19 -14.76
N PRO A 210 6.54 -16.40 -15.21
CA PRO A 210 7.28 -17.03 -16.30
C PRO A 210 7.11 -16.35 -17.66
N LYS A 211 6.11 -15.48 -17.84
CA LYS A 211 5.96 -14.67 -19.04
C LYS A 211 6.86 -13.43 -19.02
N ALA A 212 7.18 -12.92 -17.83
CA ALA A 212 8.02 -11.73 -17.67
C ALA A 212 9.49 -12.07 -17.33
N TYR A 213 9.73 -13.16 -16.61
CA TYR A 213 11.04 -13.52 -16.07
C TYR A 213 11.40 -14.97 -16.34
N THR A 214 12.69 -15.24 -16.51
CA THR A 214 13.23 -16.60 -16.80
C THR A 214 13.31 -17.47 -15.54
N LYS A 215 13.23 -16.87 -14.36
CA LYS A 215 13.19 -17.53 -13.06
C LYS A 215 12.58 -16.60 -12.02
N PRO A 216 12.06 -17.13 -10.90
CA PRO A 216 11.63 -16.31 -9.77
C PRO A 216 12.78 -15.44 -9.22
N TRP A 217 12.40 -14.30 -8.63
CA TRP A 217 13.32 -13.39 -7.95
C TRP A 217 12.63 -12.77 -6.73
N THR A 218 13.42 -12.24 -5.80
CA THR A 218 12.93 -11.71 -4.52
C THR A 218 13.33 -10.27 -4.32
N THR A 219 12.54 -9.57 -3.50
CA THR A 219 12.83 -8.24 -2.98
C THR A 219 12.17 -8.08 -1.62
N GLU A 220 12.41 -6.96 -0.94
CA GLU A 220 11.90 -6.72 0.40
C GLU A 220 11.19 -5.36 0.50
N LEU A 221 10.16 -5.32 1.36
CA LEU A 221 9.49 -4.10 1.78
C LEU A 221 9.62 -3.95 3.30
N HIS A 222 9.75 -2.71 3.76
CA HIS A 222 9.88 -2.39 5.19
C HIS A 222 8.88 -1.30 5.56
N PRO A 223 7.57 -1.61 5.65
CA PRO A 223 6.57 -0.63 6.06
C PRO A 223 6.73 -0.24 7.53
N GLU A 224 6.44 1.04 7.80
CA GLU A 224 6.40 1.60 9.14
C GLU A 224 4.99 2.01 9.51
N LEU A 225 4.62 1.84 10.78
CA LEU A 225 3.33 2.25 11.31
C LEU A 225 3.24 3.78 11.34
N VAL A 226 2.14 4.32 10.82
CA VAL A 226 1.86 5.76 10.85
C VAL A 226 0.94 6.06 12.04
N PRO A 227 1.46 6.65 13.12
CA PRO A 227 0.66 7.02 14.28
C PRO A 227 -0.07 8.34 14.07
N ASP A 228 -1.14 8.54 14.84
CA ASP A 228 -1.82 9.83 15.03
C ASP A 228 -2.42 10.43 13.74
N THR A 229 -2.83 9.55 12.82
CA THR A 229 -3.57 9.89 11.62
C THR A 229 -4.52 8.76 11.22
N GLU A 230 -5.31 8.97 10.19
CA GLU A 230 -6.28 8.02 9.67
C GLU A 230 -6.09 7.86 8.16
N LEU A 231 -6.61 6.75 7.61
CA LEU A 231 -6.70 6.56 6.17
C LEU A 231 -7.73 7.56 5.62
N ILE A 232 -7.37 8.28 4.57
CA ILE A 232 -8.28 9.21 3.88
C ILE A 232 -8.79 8.59 2.59
N GLU A 233 -9.87 9.14 2.06
CA GLU A 233 -10.35 8.81 0.73
C GLU A 233 -9.53 9.59 -0.30
N PHE A 234 -9.07 8.89 -1.34
CA PHE A 234 -8.40 9.48 -2.48
C PHE A 234 -9.09 9.09 -3.78
N VAL A 235 -9.70 10.05 -4.45
CA VAL A 235 -10.35 9.87 -5.76
C VAL A 235 -9.47 10.53 -6.82
N CYS A 236 -8.75 9.72 -7.57
CA CYS A 236 -7.72 10.13 -8.51
C CYS A 236 -8.16 11.20 -9.55
N ASN A 237 -9.40 11.11 -10.02
CA ASN A 237 -9.93 12.04 -11.02
C ASN A 237 -10.83 13.15 -10.45
N GLU A 238 -10.93 13.26 -9.13
CA GLU A 238 -11.65 14.35 -8.48
C GLU A 238 -10.93 15.67 -8.72
N ASN A 239 -11.67 16.67 -9.23
CA ASN A 239 -11.13 17.97 -9.61
C ASN A 239 -10.02 17.96 -10.67
N GLU A 240 -9.86 16.86 -11.43
CA GLU A 240 -8.89 16.76 -12.50
C GLU A 240 -9.22 17.77 -13.63
N ARG A 241 -8.29 18.68 -13.89
CA ARG A 241 -8.43 19.71 -14.94
C ARG A 241 -7.51 19.52 -16.12
N ASP A 242 -6.47 18.72 -15.93
CA ASP A 242 -5.38 18.54 -16.89
C ASP A 242 -5.51 17.27 -17.73
N ALA A 243 -6.58 16.48 -17.55
CA ALA A 243 -6.82 15.23 -18.27
C ALA A 243 -6.66 15.34 -19.79
N ARG A 244 -7.02 16.49 -20.37
CA ARG A 244 -6.85 16.80 -21.82
C ARG A 244 -5.41 17.12 -22.23
N HIS A 245 -4.53 17.39 -21.26
CA HIS A 245 -3.12 17.72 -21.47
C HIS A 245 -2.19 16.54 -21.18
N LEU A 246 -2.74 15.39 -20.73
CA LEU A 246 -1.96 14.19 -20.51
C LEU A 246 -1.35 13.69 -21.82
N VAL A 247 -0.06 13.36 -21.76
CA VAL A 247 0.69 12.80 -22.89
C VAL A 247 0.09 11.44 -23.27
N GLY A 248 -0.11 11.21 -24.58
CA GLY A 248 -0.57 9.91 -25.08
C GLY A 248 -2.08 9.78 -25.29
N LYS A 249 -2.85 10.88 -25.21
CA LYS A 249 -4.24 10.91 -25.70
C LYS A 249 -4.32 11.14 -27.19
#